data_4913d5af0403948df0cb069c4f9c4476
#
_entry.id   4913d5af0403948df0cb069c4f9c4476
#
_cell.length_a   1.000
_cell.length_b   1.000
_cell.length_c   1.000
_cell.angle_alpha   90.00
_cell.angle_beta   90.00
_cell.angle_gamma   90.00
#
_symmetry.space_group_name_H-M   'P 1'
#
loop_
_entity.id
_entity.type
_entity.pdbx_description
1 polymer ?
#
loop_
_entity_poly.entity_id
_entity_poly.type
_entity_poly.pdbx_seq_one_letter_code
_entity_poly.pdbx_strand_id
1 'polypeptide(L)'
;SYWTMGFNQHTRGVWANNLVYNLHLLTGKISQPGCGPFSLTGQPSACGTAREVGTFAHRLPADMVVTNEKHRDICEKKWNIPSGTIPAKIGLHAVAQDRALKDGKLNVYWTMCTNNMQAGPNINEERMPGWRDPRNFIIVSDPYPTVSALAADLILPTAMWVEKEGAYGNAERRTQFWRQQVQAPGEAKSDLWQLVQFSRRFKTEEVWPEELLDRKSTR
;
A
#
# COMPACT_ATOMS: atom_id res chain seq x y z
N SER A 1 11.20 -22.30 -12.15
CA SER A 1 11.76 -20.93 -12.15
C SER A 1 11.15 -20.13 -11.02
N TYR A 2 11.99 -19.38 -10.30
CA TYR A 2 11.57 -18.50 -9.22
C TYR A 2 11.90 -17.06 -9.55
N TRP A 3 10.96 -16.15 -9.35
CA TRP A 3 11.17 -14.70 -9.48
C TRP A 3 10.22 -13.93 -8.58
N THR A 4 10.36 -12.62 -8.50
CA THR A 4 9.51 -11.75 -7.69
C THR A 4 9.41 -10.36 -8.31
N MET A 5 9.43 -9.32 -7.52
CA MET A 5 9.11 -7.94 -7.93
C MET A 5 10.05 -7.35 -8.98
N GLY A 6 11.25 -7.87 -9.16
CA GLY A 6 12.15 -7.46 -10.24
C GLY A 6 11.52 -7.60 -11.63
N PHE A 7 10.77 -8.69 -11.87
CA PHE A 7 9.95 -8.85 -13.07
C PHE A 7 8.57 -8.20 -12.92
N ASN A 8 7.89 -8.46 -11.79
CA ASN A 8 6.48 -8.11 -11.63
C ASN A 8 6.23 -6.59 -11.64
N GLN A 9 7.16 -5.81 -11.12
CA GLN A 9 7.07 -4.36 -11.03
C GLN A 9 7.88 -3.62 -12.09
N HIS A 10 8.45 -4.35 -13.05
CA HIS A 10 9.15 -3.75 -14.19
C HIS A 10 8.17 -3.14 -15.19
N THR A 11 8.58 -2.11 -15.95
CA THR A 11 7.76 -1.45 -16.97
C THR A 11 7.23 -2.40 -18.05
N ARG A 12 7.97 -3.47 -18.35
CA ARG A 12 7.57 -4.57 -19.25
C ARG A 12 7.35 -5.88 -18.50
N GLY A 13 6.91 -5.80 -17.23
CA GLY A 13 6.78 -6.95 -16.35
C GLY A 13 5.86 -8.04 -16.87
N VAL A 14 4.74 -7.68 -17.49
CA VAL A 14 3.80 -8.66 -18.09
C VAL A 14 4.50 -9.47 -19.18
N TRP A 15 5.25 -8.83 -20.06
CA TRP A 15 5.99 -9.53 -21.12
C TRP A 15 7.10 -10.42 -20.57
N ALA A 16 7.85 -9.93 -19.57
CA ALA A 16 8.89 -10.71 -18.91
C ALA A 16 8.31 -11.97 -18.24
N ASN A 17 7.18 -11.85 -17.56
CA ASN A 17 6.47 -12.99 -16.98
C ASN A 17 6.00 -13.97 -18.06
N ASN A 18 5.44 -13.48 -19.17
CA ASN A 18 5.02 -14.34 -20.29
C ASN A 18 6.20 -15.10 -20.90
N LEU A 19 7.40 -14.52 -20.98
CA LEU A 19 8.59 -15.23 -21.45
C LEU A 19 8.96 -16.39 -20.51
N VAL A 20 8.86 -16.22 -19.20
CA VAL A 20 9.06 -17.31 -18.22
C VAL A 20 8.04 -18.42 -18.45
N TYR A 21 6.76 -18.07 -18.62
CA TYR A 21 5.72 -19.07 -18.90
C TYR A 21 5.98 -19.80 -20.22
N ASN A 22 6.40 -19.09 -21.27
CA ASN A 22 6.72 -19.69 -22.57
C ASN A 22 7.89 -20.68 -22.48
N LEU A 23 8.91 -20.43 -21.67
CA LEU A 23 9.99 -21.38 -21.43
C LEU A 23 9.45 -22.71 -20.86
N HIS A 24 8.56 -22.64 -19.88
CA HIS A 24 7.95 -23.83 -19.29
C HIS A 24 7.02 -24.55 -20.25
N LEU A 25 6.25 -23.83 -21.07
CA LEU A 25 5.39 -24.41 -22.10
C LEU A 25 6.19 -25.10 -23.20
N LEU A 26 7.21 -24.42 -23.75
CA LEU A 26 8.06 -24.94 -24.84
C LEU A 26 8.84 -26.20 -24.43
N THR A 27 9.23 -26.28 -23.16
CA THR A 27 9.99 -27.44 -22.65
C THR A 27 9.09 -28.52 -22.04
N GLY A 28 7.77 -28.34 -22.04
CA GLY A 28 6.82 -29.24 -21.40
C GLY A 28 6.95 -29.33 -19.88
N LYS A 29 7.57 -28.33 -19.24
CA LYS A 29 7.86 -28.28 -17.80
C LYS A 29 6.82 -27.47 -17.03
N ILE A 30 5.54 -27.66 -17.35
CA ILE A 30 4.41 -27.04 -16.65
C ILE A 30 3.48 -28.14 -16.13
N SER A 31 2.93 -27.94 -14.96
CA SER A 31 2.01 -28.89 -14.30
C SER A 31 2.59 -30.31 -14.09
N GLN A 32 3.89 -30.42 -14.01
CA GLN A 32 4.59 -31.65 -13.65
C GLN A 32 5.18 -31.53 -12.24
N PRO A 33 5.23 -32.62 -11.46
CA PRO A 33 5.87 -32.60 -10.14
C PRO A 33 7.31 -32.07 -10.22
N GLY A 34 7.66 -31.11 -9.39
CA GLY A 34 8.96 -30.46 -9.36
C GLY A 34 9.22 -29.45 -10.48
N CYS A 35 8.25 -29.19 -11.35
CA CYS A 35 8.38 -28.25 -12.47
C CYS A 35 7.31 -27.16 -12.44
N GLY A 36 7.71 -25.94 -12.76
CA GLY A 36 6.76 -24.83 -12.91
C GLY A 36 7.36 -23.44 -12.76
N PRO A 37 6.61 -22.42 -13.19
CA PRO A 37 6.93 -21.04 -12.97
C PRO A 37 6.34 -20.56 -11.62
N PHE A 38 7.16 -19.98 -10.74
CA PHE A 38 6.76 -19.50 -9.43
C PHE A 38 7.10 -18.02 -9.25
N SER A 39 6.09 -17.16 -9.25
CA SER A 39 6.23 -15.78 -8.80
C SER A 39 6.13 -15.73 -7.28
N LEU A 40 7.26 -15.54 -6.62
CA LEU A 40 7.33 -15.44 -5.17
C LEU A 40 7.08 -13.98 -4.74
N THR A 41 5.83 -13.58 -4.77
CA THR A 41 5.43 -12.27 -4.25
C THR A 41 5.71 -12.20 -2.77
N GLY A 42 6.69 -11.38 -2.35
CA GLY A 42 7.28 -11.45 -1.01
C GLY A 42 6.51 -10.74 0.11
N GLN A 43 5.59 -9.83 -0.23
CA GLN A 43 4.84 -9.09 0.80
C GLN A 43 3.85 -10.03 1.51
N PRO A 44 3.86 -10.06 2.85
CA PRO A 44 3.06 -11.02 3.62
C PRO A 44 1.55 -10.96 3.34
N SER A 45 1.00 -9.81 3.03
CA SER A 45 -0.43 -9.63 2.74
C SER A 45 -0.69 -9.03 1.35
N ALA A 46 0.11 -9.39 0.35
CA ALA A 46 -0.07 -8.83 -0.99
C ALA A 46 -1.48 -9.11 -1.56
N CYS A 47 -2.01 -10.31 -1.37
CA CYS A 47 -3.37 -10.65 -1.77
C CYS A 47 -4.41 -9.88 -0.96
N GLY A 48 -4.27 -9.82 0.36
CA GLY A 48 -5.15 -9.07 1.25
C GLY A 48 -5.16 -7.58 0.95
N THR A 49 -3.99 -6.97 0.82
CA THR A 49 -3.86 -5.53 0.54
C THR A 49 -4.37 -5.16 -0.85
N ALA A 50 -3.94 -5.89 -1.88
CA ALA A 50 -4.25 -5.53 -3.26
C ALA A 50 -5.69 -5.85 -3.66
N ARG A 51 -6.23 -7.00 -3.22
CA ARG A 51 -7.53 -7.50 -3.64
C ARG A 51 -8.62 -7.30 -2.60
N GLU A 52 -8.39 -7.73 -1.37
CA GLU A 52 -9.41 -7.73 -0.32
C GLU A 52 -9.65 -6.32 0.20
N VAL A 53 -8.61 -5.54 0.45
CA VAL A 53 -8.71 -4.15 0.93
C VAL A 53 -8.82 -3.16 -0.23
N GLY A 54 -8.16 -3.42 -1.35
CA GLY A 54 -8.24 -2.57 -2.55
C GLY A 54 -7.39 -1.30 -2.45
N THR A 55 -6.11 -1.43 -2.11
CA THR A 55 -5.23 -0.27 -1.89
C THR A 55 -4.74 0.43 -3.15
N PHE A 56 -4.94 -0.13 -4.34
CA PHE A 56 -4.56 0.54 -5.59
C PHE A 56 -5.56 1.64 -5.98
N ALA A 57 -5.08 2.67 -6.65
CA ALA A 57 -5.86 3.85 -7.05
C ALA A 57 -7.11 3.54 -7.91
N HIS A 58 -7.17 2.37 -8.55
CA HIS A 58 -8.31 1.91 -9.35
C HIS A 58 -9.21 0.89 -8.64
N ARG A 59 -8.84 0.47 -7.42
CA ARG A 59 -9.49 -0.62 -6.68
C ARG A 59 -10.42 -0.11 -5.59
N LEU A 60 -11.38 -0.96 -5.28
CA LEU A 60 -12.21 -0.97 -4.09
C LEU A 60 -12.07 -2.36 -3.44
N PRO A 61 -12.52 -2.56 -2.19
CA PRO A 61 -12.44 -3.86 -1.52
C PRO A 61 -13.09 -4.99 -2.33
N ALA A 62 -12.68 -6.23 -2.06
CA ALA A 62 -13.21 -7.45 -2.66
C ALA A 62 -13.13 -7.50 -4.21
N ASP A 63 -11.97 -7.12 -4.76
CA ASP A 63 -11.70 -7.04 -6.20
C ASP A 63 -12.58 -6.06 -7.00
N MET A 64 -13.37 -5.24 -6.33
CA MET A 64 -14.17 -4.20 -6.98
C MET A 64 -13.31 -3.08 -7.55
N VAL A 65 -13.85 -2.27 -8.45
CA VAL A 65 -13.14 -1.18 -9.13
C VAL A 65 -13.93 0.12 -9.09
N VAL A 66 -13.24 1.24 -8.98
CA VAL A 66 -13.86 2.58 -8.88
C VAL A 66 -14.61 3.01 -10.15
N THR A 67 -14.25 2.46 -11.31
CA THR A 67 -14.92 2.79 -12.58
C THR A 67 -16.30 2.17 -12.73
N ASN A 68 -16.64 1.17 -11.91
CA ASN A 68 -17.95 0.51 -11.93
C ASN A 68 -18.89 1.18 -10.91
N GLU A 69 -19.99 1.74 -11.38
CA GLU A 69 -20.97 2.43 -10.54
C GLU A 69 -21.55 1.54 -9.44
N LYS A 70 -21.96 0.31 -9.79
CA LYS A 70 -22.50 -0.65 -8.81
C LYS A 70 -21.51 -0.99 -7.69
N HIS A 71 -20.21 -1.04 -8.03
CA HIS A 71 -19.16 -1.29 -7.03
C HIS A 71 -19.01 -0.11 -6.08
N ARG A 72 -19.08 1.13 -6.58
CA ARG A 72 -19.08 2.33 -5.73
C ARG A 72 -20.29 2.35 -4.81
N ASP A 73 -21.50 2.11 -5.34
CA ASP A 73 -22.73 2.08 -4.54
C ASP A 73 -22.66 1.06 -3.41
N ILE A 74 -22.11 -0.13 -3.67
CA ILE A 74 -21.93 -1.16 -2.65
C ILE A 74 -20.99 -0.66 -1.53
N CYS A 75 -19.86 -0.06 -1.91
CA CYS A 75 -18.89 0.45 -0.93
C CYS A 75 -19.45 1.65 -0.15
N GLU A 76 -20.09 2.60 -0.80
CA GLU A 76 -20.69 3.77 -0.17
C GLU A 76 -21.76 3.36 0.86
N LYS A 77 -22.62 2.41 0.51
CA LYS A 77 -23.58 1.84 1.46
C LYS A 77 -22.92 1.14 2.65
N LYS A 78 -21.86 0.36 2.40
CA LYS A 78 -21.14 -0.37 3.45
C LYS A 78 -20.36 0.55 4.38
N TRP A 79 -19.82 1.63 3.86
CA TRP A 79 -19.06 2.64 4.63
C TRP A 79 -19.97 3.72 5.23
N ASN A 80 -21.27 3.66 4.97
CA ASN A 80 -22.24 4.64 5.45
C ASN A 80 -21.88 6.08 5.05
N ILE A 81 -21.45 6.27 3.81
CA ILE A 81 -21.12 7.58 3.24
C ILE A 81 -22.13 7.95 2.14
N PRO A 82 -22.34 9.25 1.86
CA PRO A 82 -23.28 9.70 0.83
C PRO A 82 -22.97 9.10 -0.56
N SER A 83 -24.01 8.81 -1.31
CA SER A 83 -23.88 8.34 -2.69
C SER A 83 -23.16 9.38 -3.55
N GLY A 84 -22.22 8.93 -4.40
CA GLY A 84 -21.40 9.78 -5.24
C GLY A 84 -20.15 10.35 -4.54
N THR A 85 -19.88 9.95 -3.31
CA THR A 85 -18.64 10.33 -2.58
C THR A 85 -17.41 9.72 -3.22
N ILE A 86 -17.48 8.46 -3.68
CA ILE A 86 -16.35 7.78 -4.32
C ILE A 86 -16.23 8.26 -5.77
N PRO A 87 -15.10 8.89 -6.16
CA PRO A 87 -14.90 9.34 -7.53
C PRO A 87 -14.93 8.19 -8.54
N ALA A 88 -15.61 8.37 -9.67
CA ALA A 88 -15.64 7.40 -10.77
C ALA A 88 -14.30 7.32 -11.53
N LYS A 89 -13.44 8.32 -11.37
CA LYS A 89 -12.16 8.43 -12.04
C LYS A 89 -11.07 7.75 -11.20
N ILE A 90 -10.22 6.97 -11.87
CA ILE A 90 -9.04 6.36 -11.25
C ILE A 90 -8.11 7.45 -10.73
N GLY A 91 -7.61 7.28 -9.49
CA GLY A 91 -6.64 8.18 -8.89
C GLY A 91 -5.24 8.06 -9.52
N LEU A 92 -4.31 8.89 -9.05
CA LEU A 92 -2.94 8.91 -9.56
C LEU A 92 -2.17 7.66 -9.10
N HIS A 93 -1.50 6.98 -10.03
CA HIS A 93 -0.51 5.96 -9.69
C HIS A 93 0.78 6.59 -9.14
N ALA A 94 1.66 5.81 -8.50
CA ALA A 94 2.82 6.32 -7.76
C ALA A 94 3.67 7.35 -8.50
N VAL A 95 4.06 7.05 -9.75
CA VAL A 95 4.87 8.01 -10.56
C VAL A 95 4.09 9.28 -10.90
N ALA A 96 2.78 9.15 -11.15
CA ALA A 96 1.95 10.33 -11.40
C ALA A 96 1.75 11.18 -10.14
N GLN A 97 1.75 10.58 -8.95
CA GLN A 97 1.77 11.30 -7.68
C GLN A 97 3.07 12.08 -7.50
N ASP A 98 4.22 11.47 -7.80
CA ASP A 98 5.52 12.16 -7.76
C ASP A 98 5.55 13.38 -8.70
N ARG A 99 5.04 13.21 -9.93
CA ARG A 99 4.90 14.31 -10.88
C ARG A 99 3.95 15.40 -10.40
N ALA A 100 2.82 15.02 -9.81
CA ALA A 100 1.87 15.96 -9.26
C ALA A 100 2.46 16.77 -8.08
N LEU A 101 3.30 16.13 -7.27
CA LEU A 101 4.05 16.79 -6.21
C LEU A 101 5.08 17.79 -6.78
N LYS A 102 5.84 17.38 -7.78
CA LYS A 102 6.80 18.23 -8.52
C LYS A 102 6.11 19.42 -9.19
N ASP A 103 4.93 19.21 -9.79
CA ASP A 103 4.16 20.22 -10.50
C ASP A 103 3.36 21.14 -9.56
N GLY A 104 3.43 20.92 -8.24
CA GLY A 104 2.67 21.71 -7.25
C GLY A 104 1.16 21.43 -7.25
N LYS A 105 0.72 20.31 -7.82
CA LYS A 105 -0.68 19.85 -7.77
C LYS A 105 -1.00 19.10 -6.48
N LEU A 106 0.03 18.60 -5.81
CA LEU A 106 0.00 18.06 -4.46
C LEU A 106 1.05 18.81 -3.63
N ASN A 107 0.73 19.09 -2.38
CA ASN A 107 1.62 19.81 -1.46
C ASN A 107 1.90 19.01 -0.18
N VAL A 108 1.19 17.91 0.05
CA VAL A 108 1.42 16.99 1.17
C VAL A 108 1.54 15.59 0.62
N TYR A 109 2.57 14.88 1.07
CA TYR A 109 2.78 13.49 0.69
C TYR A 109 3.17 12.65 1.90
N TRP A 110 2.34 11.67 2.24
CA TRP A 110 2.56 10.75 3.35
C TRP A 110 2.90 9.37 2.85
N THR A 111 4.13 8.94 3.09
CA THR A 111 4.64 7.61 2.76
C THR A 111 4.68 6.73 4.00
N MET A 112 4.13 5.54 3.91
CA MET A 112 4.10 4.56 4.99
C MET A 112 4.85 3.28 4.61
N CYS A 113 5.85 2.88 5.40
CA CYS A 113 6.59 1.62 5.32
C CYS A 113 7.14 1.29 3.92
N THR A 114 7.54 2.30 3.17
CA THR A 114 8.20 2.11 1.87
C THR A 114 9.30 3.14 1.66
N ASN A 115 10.49 2.66 1.31
CA ASN A 115 11.65 3.51 1.08
C ASN A 115 11.66 4.06 -0.36
N ASN A 116 10.71 4.91 -0.65
CA ASN A 116 10.45 5.44 -1.98
C ASN A 116 11.63 6.21 -2.60
N MET A 117 12.45 6.88 -1.78
CA MET A 117 13.63 7.59 -2.26
C MET A 117 14.76 6.66 -2.73
N GLN A 118 14.64 5.37 -2.47
CA GLN A 118 15.57 4.35 -2.95
C GLN A 118 14.93 3.39 -3.96
N ALA A 119 13.67 3.03 -3.76
CA ALA A 119 12.99 2.01 -4.56
C ALA A 119 12.18 2.57 -5.76
N GLY A 120 12.01 3.87 -5.86
CA GLY A 120 11.23 4.48 -6.95
C GLY A 120 11.96 4.52 -8.29
N PRO A 121 11.23 4.55 -9.42
CA PRO A 121 11.84 4.72 -10.72
C PRO A 121 12.28 6.19 -10.94
N ASN A 122 13.42 6.37 -11.63
CA ASN A 122 13.93 7.68 -12.06
C ASN A 122 13.88 8.76 -10.96
N ILE A 123 14.43 8.44 -9.80
CA ILE A 123 14.31 9.24 -8.57
C ILE A 123 14.75 10.68 -8.78
N ASN A 124 15.84 10.90 -9.47
CA ASN A 124 16.45 12.22 -9.64
C ASN A 124 15.54 13.21 -10.41
N GLU A 125 14.80 12.72 -11.41
CA GLU A 125 13.99 13.59 -12.27
C GLU A 125 12.52 13.60 -11.91
N GLU A 126 12.00 12.49 -11.37
CA GLU A 126 10.58 12.34 -11.11
C GLU A 126 10.22 12.64 -9.64
N ARG A 127 10.98 12.10 -8.69
CA ARG A 127 10.63 12.16 -7.26
C ARG A 127 11.36 13.27 -6.51
N MET A 128 12.69 13.31 -6.61
CA MET A 128 13.50 14.23 -5.81
C MET A 128 13.09 15.70 -5.96
N PRO A 129 12.76 16.20 -7.16
CA PRO A 129 12.33 17.59 -7.29
C PRO A 129 11.10 17.94 -6.47
N GLY A 130 10.10 17.06 -6.42
CA GLY A 130 8.90 17.26 -5.60
C GLY A 130 9.16 17.10 -4.11
N TRP A 131 9.98 16.13 -3.71
CA TRP A 131 10.31 15.88 -2.31
C TRP A 131 11.15 17.00 -1.69
N ARG A 132 11.96 17.67 -2.47
CA ARG A 132 12.83 18.79 -2.01
C ARG A 132 12.27 20.18 -2.29
N ASP A 133 11.07 20.25 -2.84
CA ASP A 133 10.42 21.55 -3.05
C ASP A 133 9.92 22.08 -1.70
N PRO A 134 10.36 23.27 -1.26
CA PRO A 134 9.98 23.84 0.04
C PRO A 134 8.49 24.17 0.16
N ARG A 135 7.73 24.10 -0.92
CA ARG A 135 6.26 24.23 -0.90
C ARG A 135 5.55 22.95 -0.45
N ASN A 136 6.24 21.83 -0.44
CA ASN A 136 5.69 20.54 -0.14
C ASN A 136 6.03 20.12 1.29
N PHE A 137 5.14 19.35 1.91
CA PHE A 137 5.33 18.78 3.23
C PHE A 137 5.34 17.25 3.14
N ILE A 138 6.46 16.65 3.45
CA ILE A 138 6.71 15.22 3.30
C ILE A 138 6.68 14.53 4.67
N ILE A 139 5.78 13.55 4.80
CA ILE A 139 5.65 12.73 6.01
C ILE A 139 6.11 11.31 5.67
N VAL A 140 6.95 10.73 6.52
CA VAL A 140 7.37 9.33 6.40
C VAL A 140 7.09 8.59 7.70
N SER A 141 6.32 7.50 7.60
CA SER A 141 6.13 6.53 8.66
C SER A 141 6.95 5.28 8.34
N ASP A 142 7.99 5.04 9.11
CA ASP A 142 8.88 3.90 8.89
C ASP A 142 9.46 3.38 10.22
N PRO A 143 9.66 2.07 10.39
CA PRO A 143 10.35 1.52 11.55
C PRO A 143 11.86 1.79 11.54
N TYR A 144 12.42 2.21 10.39
CA TYR A 144 13.85 2.46 10.22
C TYR A 144 14.13 3.87 9.70
N PRO A 145 15.29 4.47 10.02
CA PRO A 145 15.73 5.75 9.45
C PRO A 145 16.25 5.55 8.01
N THR A 146 15.33 5.25 7.11
CA THR A 146 15.60 5.05 5.67
C THR A 146 16.01 6.36 5.00
N VAL A 147 16.53 6.25 3.76
CA VAL A 147 16.82 7.43 2.92
C VAL A 147 15.56 8.31 2.74
N SER A 148 14.39 7.68 2.63
CA SER A 148 13.12 8.40 2.58
C SER A 148 12.83 9.16 3.88
N ALA A 149 13.04 8.53 5.02
CA ALA A 149 12.85 9.17 6.33
C ALA A 149 13.81 10.36 6.51
N LEU A 150 15.08 10.21 6.12
CA LEU A 150 16.06 11.29 6.20
C LEU A 150 15.75 12.49 5.26
N ALA A 151 14.93 12.28 4.26
CA ALA A 151 14.50 13.33 3.32
C ALA A 151 13.11 13.91 3.65
N ALA A 152 12.49 13.49 4.75
CA ALA A 152 11.16 13.93 5.16
C ALA A 152 11.21 15.17 6.06
N ASP A 153 10.12 15.95 6.04
CA ASP A 153 9.90 17.06 6.98
C ASP A 153 9.41 16.57 8.34
N LEU A 154 8.65 15.46 8.35
CA LEU A 154 8.14 14.81 9.56
C LEU A 154 8.36 13.30 9.49
N ILE A 155 9.00 12.75 10.53
CA ILE A 155 9.17 11.31 10.69
C ILE A 155 8.24 10.83 11.80
N LEU A 156 7.43 9.82 11.51
CA LEU A 156 6.56 9.15 12.46
C LEU A 156 7.07 7.71 12.66
N PRO A 157 7.68 7.38 13.80
CA PRO A 157 8.12 6.02 14.08
C PRO A 157 6.93 5.06 14.02
N THR A 158 7.06 3.98 13.23
CA THR A 158 6.00 2.99 13.11
C THR A 158 6.39 1.63 13.66
N ALA A 159 5.43 0.96 14.28
CA ALA A 159 5.60 -0.38 14.82
C ALA A 159 5.77 -1.42 13.70
N MET A 160 6.71 -2.36 13.88
CA MET A 160 6.87 -3.51 13.00
C MET A 160 5.69 -4.48 13.14
N TRP A 161 5.59 -5.46 12.23
CA TRP A 161 4.47 -6.40 12.24
C TRP A 161 4.38 -7.22 13.53
N VAL A 162 5.50 -7.57 14.18
CA VAL A 162 5.52 -8.29 15.46
C VAL A 162 5.16 -7.41 16.67
N GLU A 163 5.20 -6.09 16.49
CA GLU A 163 4.99 -5.06 17.51
C GLU A 163 3.55 -4.51 17.48
N LYS A 164 2.70 -5.07 16.62
CA LYS A 164 1.29 -4.67 16.46
C LYS A 164 0.41 -5.88 16.13
N GLU A 165 -0.89 -5.72 16.21
CA GLU A 165 -1.88 -6.69 15.75
C GLU A 165 -2.23 -6.44 14.28
N GLY A 166 -2.73 -7.46 13.59
CA GLY A 166 -3.19 -7.33 12.22
C GLY A 166 -3.68 -8.63 11.61
N ALA A 167 -3.91 -8.61 10.30
CA ALA A 167 -4.34 -9.76 9.54
C ALA A 167 -3.64 -9.84 8.19
N TYR A 168 -3.37 -11.05 7.74
CA TYR A 168 -2.84 -11.34 6.41
C TYR A 168 -3.90 -12.03 5.55
N GLY A 169 -4.06 -11.60 4.30
CA GLY A 169 -4.67 -12.40 3.26
C GLY A 169 -3.59 -13.15 2.48
N ASN A 170 -3.66 -14.48 2.45
CA ASN A 170 -2.67 -15.30 1.73
C ASN A 170 -3.16 -15.73 0.33
N ALA A 171 -2.32 -16.45 -0.41
CA ALA A 171 -2.63 -16.94 -1.76
C ALA A 171 -3.81 -17.92 -1.82
N GLU A 172 -4.15 -18.57 -0.72
CA GLU A 172 -5.32 -19.46 -0.58
C GLU A 172 -6.60 -18.67 -0.22
N ARG A 173 -6.54 -17.33 -0.20
CA ARG A 173 -7.62 -16.43 0.24
C ARG A 173 -8.07 -16.66 1.67
N ARG A 174 -7.18 -17.13 2.50
CA ARG A 174 -7.41 -17.28 3.94
C ARG A 174 -6.92 -16.02 4.65
N THR A 175 -7.75 -15.44 5.52
CA THR A 175 -7.34 -14.36 6.42
C THR A 175 -6.78 -14.96 7.70
N GLN A 176 -5.55 -14.63 8.01
CA GLN A 176 -4.82 -15.08 9.19
C GLN A 176 -4.60 -13.89 10.12
N PHE A 177 -5.16 -13.96 11.30
CA PHE A 177 -4.97 -12.93 12.34
C PHE A 177 -3.70 -13.22 13.13
N TRP A 178 -2.94 -12.17 13.43
CA TRP A 178 -1.81 -12.26 14.36
C TRP A 178 -1.95 -11.23 15.49
N ARG A 179 -1.41 -11.60 16.63
CA ARG A 179 -1.36 -10.73 17.81
C ARG A 179 0.03 -10.13 17.97
N GLN A 180 0.08 -9.00 18.66
CA GLN A 180 1.33 -8.40 19.08
C GLN A 180 2.16 -9.40 19.89
N GLN A 181 3.44 -9.56 19.55
CA GLN A 181 4.36 -10.47 20.22
C GLN A 181 5.32 -9.72 21.16
N VAL A 182 5.72 -8.52 20.78
CA VAL A 182 6.65 -7.67 21.53
C VAL A 182 6.14 -6.24 21.59
N GLN A 183 6.61 -5.48 22.57
CA GLN A 183 6.27 -4.05 22.67
C GLN A 183 7.02 -3.26 21.59
N ALA A 184 6.35 -2.31 20.98
CA ALA A 184 6.97 -1.38 20.05
C ALA A 184 7.97 -0.48 20.84
N PRO A 185 9.15 -0.21 20.29
CA PRO A 185 10.16 0.61 20.97
C PRO A 185 9.75 2.09 20.98
N GLY A 186 10.09 2.79 22.05
CA GLY A 186 9.94 4.23 22.18
C GLY A 186 8.52 4.72 21.89
N GLU A 187 8.39 5.67 20.98
CA GLU A 187 7.11 6.27 20.58
C GLU A 187 6.47 5.61 19.35
N ALA A 188 7.04 4.51 18.86
CA ALA A 188 6.54 3.83 17.65
C ALA A 188 5.07 3.38 17.83
N LYS A 189 4.24 3.70 16.84
CA LYS A 189 2.81 3.37 16.80
C LYS A 189 2.46 2.61 15.52
N SER A 190 1.39 1.81 15.56
CA SER A 190 0.91 1.14 14.36
C SER A 190 0.44 2.14 13.30
N ASP A 191 0.53 1.75 12.03
CA ASP A 191 0.07 2.59 10.91
C ASP A 191 -1.41 2.96 11.06
N LEU A 192 -2.23 1.99 11.47
CA LEU A 192 -3.65 2.23 11.72
C LEU A 192 -3.87 3.28 12.82
N TRP A 193 -3.11 3.20 13.92
CA TRP A 193 -3.19 4.20 14.99
C TRP A 193 -2.85 5.59 14.46
N GLN A 194 -1.79 5.72 13.66
CA GLN A 194 -1.39 7.01 13.09
C GLN A 194 -2.49 7.58 12.18
N LEU A 195 -3.08 6.75 11.32
CA LEU A 195 -4.19 7.16 10.44
C LEU A 195 -5.43 7.57 11.24
N VAL A 196 -5.81 6.80 12.26
CA VAL A 196 -6.96 7.13 13.13
C VAL A 196 -6.72 8.43 13.90
N GLN A 197 -5.53 8.64 14.46
CA GLN A 197 -5.22 9.90 15.15
C GLN A 197 -5.22 11.09 14.21
N PHE A 198 -4.72 10.92 13.00
CA PHE A 198 -4.77 11.97 11.98
C PHE A 198 -6.21 12.28 11.56
N SER A 199 -7.04 11.26 11.36
CA SER A 199 -8.44 11.42 10.95
C SER A 199 -9.28 12.21 11.95
N ARG A 200 -8.97 12.15 13.23
CA ARG A 200 -9.64 12.95 14.29
C ARG A 200 -9.58 14.47 14.05
N ARG A 201 -8.71 14.92 13.17
CA ARG A 201 -8.60 16.33 12.78
C ARG A 201 -9.64 16.78 11.75
N PHE A 202 -10.45 15.86 11.23
CA PHE A 202 -11.36 16.07 10.11
C PHE A 202 -12.84 15.76 10.42
N LYS A 203 -13.27 15.80 11.66
CA LYS A 203 -14.66 15.46 12.05
C LYS A 203 -15.08 14.06 11.55
N THR A 204 -14.26 13.08 11.83
CA THR A 204 -14.48 11.69 11.41
C THR A 204 -15.18 10.85 12.47
N GLU A 205 -15.62 11.44 13.58
CA GLU A 205 -16.32 10.78 14.69
C GLU A 205 -17.60 10.08 14.22
N GLU A 206 -18.25 10.64 13.19
CA GLU A 206 -19.44 10.06 12.58
C GLU A 206 -19.13 8.82 11.71
N VAL A 207 -17.86 8.65 11.28
CA VAL A 207 -17.42 7.58 10.37
C VAL A 207 -16.71 6.45 11.09
N TRP A 208 -15.95 6.78 12.14
CA TRP A 208 -15.21 5.79 12.93
C TRP A 208 -16.04 5.30 14.13
N PRO A 209 -16.15 3.98 14.34
CA PRO A 209 -16.71 3.44 15.58
C PRO A 209 -15.95 3.98 16.79
N GLU A 210 -16.69 4.31 17.86
CA GLU A 210 -16.12 4.88 19.08
C GLU A 210 -15.02 3.97 19.67
N GLU A 211 -15.20 2.66 19.57
CA GLU A 211 -14.20 1.67 20.02
C GLU A 211 -12.86 1.78 19.26
N LEU A 212 -12.85 2.26 18.03
CA LEU A 212 -11.61 2.51 17.27
C LEU A 212 -10.95 3.82 17.68
N LEU A 213 -11.73 4.82 18.05
CA LEU A 213 -11.23 6.11 18.52
C LEU A 213 -10.62 6.01 19.91
N ASP A 214 -11.19 5.17 20.78
CA ASP A 214 -10.72 4.96 22.16
C ASP A 214 -9.65 3.88 22.30
N ARG A 215 -9.48 3.03 21.32
CA ARG A 215 -8.42 2.02 21.39
C ARG A 215 -7.08 2.73 21.58
N LYS A 216 -6.50 2.53 22.76
CA LYS A 216 -5.05 2.59 22.94
C LYS A 216 -4.48 1.50 22.06
N SER A 217 -4.24 1.81 20.79
CA SER A 217 -3.90 0.87 19.73
C SER A 217 -2.45 0.40 19.82
N THR A 218 -2.03 0.13 21.03
CA THR A 218 -0.74 -0.44 21.39
C THR A 218 -0.96 -1.73 22.16
N ARG A 219 -2.02 -2.42 21.87
CA ARG A 219 -2.09 -3.84 22.20
C ARG A 219 -1.89 -4.67 20.97
#